data_b4f2411604e8be50c63dd9a90c8a9f17
#
_entry.id   b4f2411604e8be50c63dd9a90c8a9f17
#
_cell.length_a   1.000
_cell.length_b   1.000
_cell.length_c   1.000
_cell.angle_alpha   90.00
_cell.angle_beta   90.00
_cell.angle_gamma   90.00
#
_symmetry.space_group_name_H-M   'P 1'
#
loop_
_entity.id
_entity.type
_entity.pdbx_description
1 polymer ?
#
loop_
_entity_poly.entity_id
_entity_poly.type
_entity_poly.pdbx_seq_one_letter_code
_entity_poly.pdbx_strand_id
1 'polypeptide(L)'
;VLVAVTGMTAFNNVQQGRYAKAQAGLQAAMSDYQAQVEQDNALKTAEIIRRAGRKQVGQANAAFAGAGVKVGEGSAAEVERDITQGYEHDAFQALLEGGRRAAGLRLDGQLTRINGDMQETAGYVNAVGTVLGGTYGAMRANGWRTAGPGFSGTQAPAPVETRTIDYIPGR
;
A
#
# COMPACT_ATOMS: atom_id res chain seq x y z
N VAL A 1 3.99 -28.86 -36.23
CA VAL A 1 4.65 -28.91 -34.89
C VAL A 1 4.94 -27.48 -34.38
N LEU A 2 5.47 -26.56 -35.18
CA LEU A 2 5.85 -25.20 -34.76
C LEU A 2 4.64 -24.36 -34.30
N VAL A 3 3.48 -24.44 -34.97
CA VAL A 3 2.26 -23.70 -34.64
C VAL A 3 1.67 -24.18 -33.31
N ALA A 4 1.79 -25.45 -32.97
CA ALA A 4 1.33 -25.98 -31.69
C ALA A 4 2.17 -25.48 -30.51
N VAL A 5 3.48 -25.29 -30.68
CA VAL A 5 4.39 -24.80 -29.65
C VAL A 5 4.13 -23.30 -29.35
N THR A 6 3.91 -22.48 -30.39
CA THR A 6 3.61 -21.04 -30.23
C THR A 6 2.24 -20.81 -29.55
N GLY A 7 1.24 -21.65 -29.83
CA GLY A 7 -0.05 -21.60 -29.14
C GLY A 7 0.05 -21.95 -27.64
N MET A 8 0.91 -22.92 -27.30
CA MET A 8 1.09 -23.36 -25.93
C MET A 8 1.86 -22.31 -25.08
N THR A 9 2.86 -21.64 -25.66
CA THR A 9 3.59 -20.54 -24.98
C THR A 9 2.71 -19.31 -24.79
N ALA A 10 1.88 -18.94 -25.76
CA ALA A 10 0.93 -17.85 -25.64
C ALA A 10 -0.10 -18.13 -24.53
N PHE A 11 -0.62 -19.34 -24.46
CA PHE A 11 -1.53 -19.75 -23.39
C PHE A 11 -0.86 -19.66 -22.00
N ASN A 12 0.37 -20.15 -21.88
CA ASN A 12 1.12 -20.07 -20.62
C ASN A 12 1.34 -18.63 -20.17
N ASN A 13 1.67 -17.71 -21.07
CA ASN A 13 1.85 -16.29 -20.75
C ASN A 13 0.58 -15.64 -20.21
N VAL A 14 -0.59 -15.94 -20.79
CA VAL A 14 -1.88 -15.47 -20.29
C VAL A 14 -2.21 -16.08 -18.92
N GLN A 15 -1.97 -17.37 -18.73
CA GLN A 15 -2.17 -18.03 -17.45
C GLN A 15 -1.30 -17.41 -16.36
N GLN A 16 -0.02 -17.18 -16.62
CA GLN A 16 0.90 -16.52 -15.66
C GLN A 16 0.40 -15.13 -15.29
N GLY A 17 -0.06 -14.33 -16.27
CA GLY A 17 -0.61 -13.00 -16.01
C GLY A 17 -1.85 -13.06 -15.09
N ARG A 18 -2.77 -14.02 -15.34
CA ARG A 18 -3.96 -14.22 -14.49
C ARG A 18 -3.60 -14.68 -13.08
N TYR A 19 -2.64 -15.58 -12.93
CA TYR A 19 -2.16 -16.00 -11.61
C TYR A 19 -1.53 -14.85 -10.85
N ALA A 20 -0.70 -14.02 -11.51
CA ALA A 20 -0.10 -12.85 -10.90
C ALA A 20 -1.17 -11.85 -10.42
N LYS A 21 -2.20 -11.59 -11.24
CA LYS A 21 -3.35 -10.75 -10.84
C LYS A 21 -4.10 -11.34 -9.64
N ALA A 22 -4.38 -12.65 -9.65
CA ALA A 22 -5.06 -13.30 -8.54
C ALA A 22 -4.25 -13.20 -7.24
N GLN A 23 -2.94 -13.42 -7.30
CA GLN A 23 -2.04 -13.24 -6.15
C GLN A 23 -2.03 -11.78 -5.67
N ALA A 24 -1.91 -10.81 -6.58
CA ALA A 24 -1.96 -9.39 -6.24
C ALA A 24 -3.31 -9.01 -5.59
N GLY A 25 -4.41 -9.57 -6.07
CA GLY A 25 -5.74 -9.39 -5.48
C GLY A 25 -5.83 -9.90 -4.03
N LEU A 26 -5.26 -11.07 -3.76
CA LEU A 26 -5.21 -11.63 -2.39
C LEU A 26 -4.33 -10.79 -1.46
N GLN A 27 -3.15 -10.37 -1.93
CA GLN A 27 -2.26 -9.49 -1.15
C GLN A 27 -2.93 -8.16 -0.84
N ALA A 28 -3.58 -7.54 -1.82
CA ALA A 28 -4.33 -6.30 -1.61
C ALA A 28 -5.49 -6.47 -0.61
N ALA A 29 -6.22 -7.59 -0.67
CA ALA A 29 -7.26 -7.88 0.31
C ALA A 29 -6.69 -8.06 1.74
N MET A 30 -5.50 -8.64 1.87
CA MET A 30 -4.80 -8.74 3.16
C MET A 30 -4.38 -7.36 3.67
N SER A 31 -3.87 -6.47 2.81
CA SER A 31 -3.52 -5.09 3.18
C SER A 31 -4.76 -4.30 3.62
N ASP A 32 -5.90 -4.47 2.95
CA ASP A 32 -7.17 -3.85 3.34
C ASP A 32 -7.66 -4.36 4.71
N TYR A 33 -7.55 -5.66 4.95
CA TYR A 33 -7.88 -6.25 6.26
C TYR A 33 -6.96 -5.72 7.37
N GLN A 34 -5.66 -5.66 7.12
CA GLN A 34 -4.70 -5.08 8.07
C GLN A 34 -5.00 -3.61 8.35
N ALA A 35 -5.41 -2.84 7.34
CA ALA A 35 -5.82 -1.45 7.51
C ALA A 35 -7.05 -1.32 8.44
N GLN A 36 -8.01 -2.23 8.35
CA GLN A 36 -9.16 -2.26 9.27
C GLN A 36 -8.72 -2.59 10.69
N VAL A 37 -7.86 -3.59 10.86
CA VAL A 37 -7.31 -3.97 12.17
C VAL A 37 -6.55 -2.80 12.82
N GLU A 38 -5.76 -2.05 12.05
CA GLU A 38 -5.06 -0.86 12.56
C GLU A 38 -6.03 0.24 13.00
N GLN A 39 -7.12 0.47 12.27
CA GLN A 39 -8.16 1.42 12.69
C GLN A 39 -8.85 0.98 13.98
N ASP A 40 -9.24 -0.29 14.07
CA ASP A 40 -9.87 -0.84 15.26
C ASP A 40 -8.94 -0.78 16.49
N ASN A 41 -7.65 -1.05 16.29
CA ASN A 41 -6.65 -0.93 17.34
C ASN A 41 -6.46 0.53 17.79
N ALA A 42 -6.47 1.48 16.86
CA ALA A 42 -6.40 2.90 17.18
C ALA A 42 -7.61 3.36 18.01
N LEU A 43 -8.82 2.92 17.63
CA LEU A 43 -10.04 3.19 18.39
C LEU A 43 -9.97 2.63 19.82
N LYS A 44 -9.57 1.36 19.96
CA LYS A 44 -9.39 0.72 21.26
C LYS A 44 -8.34 1.43 22.11
N THR A 45 -7.22 1.81 21.51
CA THR A 45 -6.14 2.52 22.18
C THR A 45 -6.62 3.89 22.67
N ALA A 46 -7.33 4.64 21.84
CA ALA A 46 -7.91 5.92 22.23
C ALA A 46 -8.92 5.77 23.38
N GLU A 47 -9.74 4.72 23.37
CA GLU A 47 -10.66 4.44 24.47
C GLU A 47 -9.94 4.11 25.79
N ILE A 48 -8.85 3.32 25.71
CA ILE A 48 -8.01 3.00 26.89
C ILE A 48 -7.41 4.28 27.45
N ILE A 49 -6.87 5.17 26.62
CA ILE A 49 -6.31 6.45 27.02
C ILE A 49 -7.36 7.31 27.69
N ARG A 50 -8.56 7.46 27.10
CA ARG A 50 -9.68 8.20 27.71
C ARG A 50 -10.14 7.61 29.04
N ARG A 51 -10.14 6.27 29.15
CA ARG A 51 -10.48 5.59 30.41
C ARG A 51 -9.42 5.86 31.48
N ALA A 52 -8.15 5.88 31.11
CA ALA A 52 -7.06 6.25 32.01
C ALA A 52 -7.20 7.71 32.48
N GLY A 53 -7.53 8.63 31.56
CA GLY A 53 -7.82 10.03 31.90
C GLY A 53 -8.93 10.19 32.91
N ARG A 54 -10.10 9.52 32.72
CA ARG A 54 -11.20 9.52 33.67
C ARG A 54 -10.79 8.98 35.04
N LYS A 55 -9.95 7.94 35.06
CA LYS A 55 -9.43 7.40 36.33
C LYS A 55 -8.52 8.41 37.03
N GLN A 56 -7.68 9.10 36.29
CA GLN A 56 -6.75 10.13 36.80
C GLN A 56 -7.53 11.32 37.38
N VAL A 57 -8.56 11.79 36.68
CA VAL A 57 -9.48 12.83 37.21
C VAL A 57 -10.14 12.37 38.54
N GLY A 58 -10.62 11.12 38.56
CA GLY A 58 -11.20 10.58 39.80
C GLY A 58 -10.22 10.53 40.98
N GLN A 59 -8.96 10.19 40.70
CA GLN A 59 -7.89 10.18 41.72
C GLN A 59 -7.57 11.60 42.21
N ALA A 60 -7.47 12.58 41.28
CA ALA A 60 -7.25 13.99 41.63
C ALA A 60 -8.39 14.51 42.48
N ASN A 61 -9.64 14.22 42.14
CA ASN A 61 -10.80 14.63 42.88
C ASN A 61 -10.86 14.03 44.32
N ALA A 62 -10.50 12.75 44.42
CA ALA A 62 -10.38 12.12 45.73
C ALA A 62 -9.30 12.77 46.61
N ALA A 63 -8.15 13.14 46.00
CA ALA A 63 -7.08 13.84 46.70
C ALA A 63 -7.52 15.25 47.15
N PHE A 64 -8.20 16.02 46.30
CA PHE A 64 -8.73 17.34 46.61
C PHE A 64 -9.76 17.28 47.73
N ALA A 65 -10.72 16.35 47.65
CA ALA A 65 -11.73 16.13 48.69
C ALA A 65 -11.08 15.74 50.01
N GLY A 66 -10.05 14.86 50.01
CA GLY A 66 -9.30 14.50 51.22
C GLY A 66 -8.53 15.66 51.85
N ALA A 67 -8.12 16.64 51.03
CA ALA A 67 -7.49 17.88 51.49
C ALA A 67 -8.49 18.98 51.88
N GLY A 68 -9.79 18.72 51.82
CA GLY A 68 -10.83 19.71 52.15
C GLY A 68 -11.03 20.78 51.06
N VAL A 69 -10.48 20.56 49.85
CA VAL A 69 -10.67 21.45 48.72
C VAL A 69 -11.97 21.12 48.00
N LYS A 70 -12.71 22.15 47.61
CA LYS A 70 -13.96 21.96 46.87
C LYS A 70 -13.68 21.47 45.47
N VAL A 71 -14.16 20.27 45.13
CA VAL A 71 -13.98 19.63 43.82
C VAL A 71 -14.85 20.35 42.80
N GLY A 72 -14.29 20.53 41.58
CA GLY A 72 -15.01 21.15 40.45
C GLY A 72 -15.03 22.68 40.48
N GLU A 73 -14.37 23.35 41.43
CA GLU A 73 -14.28 24.81 41.53
C GLU A 73 -12.82 25.30 41.61
N GLY A 74 -12.57 26.51 41.14
CA GLY A 74 -11.23 27.16 41.22
C GLY A 74 -10.12 26.35 40.62
N SER A 75 -8.97 26.25 41.27
CA SER A 75 -7.79 25.54 40.81
C SER A 75 -8.01 24.02 40.65
N ALA A 76 -8.91 23.42 41.41
CA ALA A 76 -9.24 22.00 41.26
C ALA A 76 -9.89 21.73 39.88
N ALA A 77 -10.81 22.61 39.46
CA ALA A 77 -11.44 22.52 38.15
C ALA A 77 -10.42 22.73 37.00
N GLU A 78 -9.42 23.58 37.18
CA GLU A 78 -8.36 23.77 36.21
C GLU A 78 -7.53 22.50 36.04
N VAL A 79 -7.12 21.86 37.12
CA VAL A 79 -6.37 20.60 37.10
C VAL A 79 -7.20 19.48 36.44
N GLU A 80 -8.51 19.37 36.74
CA GLU A 80 -9.38 18.40 36.06
C GLU A 80 -9.43 18.63 34.56
N ARG A 81 -9.53 19.90 34.14
CA ARG A 81 -9.56 20.26 32.72
C ARG A 81 -8.25 19.94 32.03
N ASP A 82 -7.11 20.26 32.65
CA ASP A 82 -5.79 19.99 32.10
C ASP A 82 -5.55 18.49 31.93
N ILE A 83 -5.92 17.67 32.93
CA ILE A 83 -5.85 16.21 32.84
C ILE A 83 -6.71 15.73 31.68
N THR A 84 -7.98 16.15 31.61
CA THR A 84 -8.92 15.71 30.58
C THR A 84 -8.42 16.10 29.20
N GLN A 85 -7.94 17.33 29.01
CA GLN A 85 -7.44 17.84 27.75
C GLN A 85 -6.17 17.10 27.30
N GLY A 86 -5.26 16.80 28.23
CA GLY A 86 -4.06 16.00 27.95
C GLY A 86 -4.41 14.61 27.42
N TYR A 87 -5.27 13.89 28.11
CA TYR A 87 -5.69 12.55 27.67
C TYR A 87 -6.51 12.55 26.39
N GLU A 88 -7.37 13.56 26.16
CA GLU A 88 -8.08 13.70 24.88
C GLU A 88 -7.12 14.00 23.72
N HIS A 89 -6.08 14.81 23.96
CA HIS A 89 -5.02 15.05 22.97
C HIS A 89 -4.27 13.76 22.63
N ASP A 90 -3.85 12.99 23.62
CA ASP A 90 -3.16 11.72 23.41
C ASP A 90 -4.05 10.70 22.69
N ALA A 91 -5.33 10.62 23.05
CA ALA A 91 -6.31 9.76 22.37
C ALA A 91 -6.49 10.17 20.90
N PHE A 92 -6.53 11.47 20.62
CA PHE A 92 -6.60 12.00 19.26
C PHE A 92 -5.34 11.67 18.46
N GLN A 93 -4.15 11.80 19.04
CA GLN A 93 -2.91 11.41 18.40
C GLN A 93 -2.90 9.90 18.04
N ALA A 94 -3.34 9.04 18.95
CA ALA A 94 -3.45 7.61 18.69
C ALA A 94 -4.37 7.31 17.49
N LEU A 95 -5.51 8.01 17.39
CA LEU A 95 -6.42 7.90 16.24
C LEU A 95 -5.79 8.37 14.94
N LEU A 96 -5.09 9.51 14.95
CA LEU A 96 -4.41 10.04 13.77
C LEU A 96 -3.31 9.10 13.28
N GLU A 97 -2.54 8.56 14.20
CA GLU A 97 -1.44 7.66 13.85
C GLU A 97 -1.97 6.35 13.26
N GLY A 98 -2.98 5.74 13.89
CA GLY A 98 -3.63 4.55 13.35
C GLY A 98 -4.32 4.80 12.00
N GLY A 99 -4.96 5.96 11.84
CA GLY A 99 -5.55 6.39 10.58
C GLY A 99 -4.52 6.52 9.46
N ARG A 100 -3.35 7.11 9.75
CA ARG A 100 -2.25 7.23 8.79
C ARG A 100 -1.67 5.87 8.40
N ARG A 101 -1.47 4.96 9.36
CA ARG A 101 -1.01 3.59 9.08
C ARG A 101 -2.03 2.84 8.21
N ALA A 102 -3.31 2.92 8.55
CA ALA A 102 -4.37 2.30 7.77
C ALA A 102 -4.46 2.86 6.34
N ALA A 103 -4.29 4.18 6.17
CA ALA A 103 -4.24 4.80 4.85
C ALA A 103 -3.05 4.31 4.02
N GLY A 104 -1.87 4.18 4.64
CA GLY A 104 -0.67 3.62 4.00
C GLY A 104 -0.91 2.19 3.50
N LEU A 105 -1.48 1.32 4.34
CA LEU A 105 -1.81 -0.06 3.97
C LEU A 105 -2.83 -0.15 2.81
N ARG A 106 -3.85 0.73 2.80
CA ARG A 106 -4.80 0.79 1.68
C ARG A 106 -4.15 1.22 0.37
N LEU A 107 -3.24 2.21 0.45
CA LEU A 107 -2.46 2.65 -0.70
C LEU A 107 -1.59 1.51 -1.25
N ASP A 108 -0.91 0.78 -0.38
CA ASP A 108 -0.11 -0.39 -0.75
C ASP A 108 -0.96 -1.47 -1.42
N GLY A 109 -2.15 -1.75 -0.87
CA GLY A 109 -3.12 -2.65 -1.48
C GLY A 109 -3.57 -2.19 -2.87
N GLN A 110 -3.82 -0.89 -3.07
CA GLN A 110 -4.17 -0.34 -4.38
C GLN A 110 -3.03 -0.47 -5.38
N LEU A 111 -1.80 -0.14 -4.99
CA LEU A 111 -0.62 -0.29 -5.84
C LEU A 111 -0.39 -1.76 -6.23
N THR A 112 -0.60 -2.68 -5.29
CA THR A 112 -0.50 -4.11 -5.53
C THR A 112 -1.54 -4.58 -6.58
N ARG A 113 -2.78 -4.10 -6.52
CA ARG A 113 -3.82 -4.38 -7.54
C ARG A 113 -3.42 -3.84 -8.91
N ILE A 114 -2.96 -2.59 -8.97
CA ILE A 114 -2.50 -1.97 -10.22
C ILE A 114 -1.36 -2.78 -10.83
N ASN A 115 -0.38 -3.21 -10.03
CA ASN A 115 0.71 -4.06 -10.50
C ASN A 115 0.22 -5.41 -11.02
N GLY A 116 -0.77 -6.02 -10.37
CA GLY A 116 -1.42 -7.24 -10.84
C GLY A 116 -2.12 -7.07 -12.19
N ASP A 117 -2.85 -5.98 -12.38
CA ASP A 117 -3.52 -5.63 -13.64
C ASP A 117 -2.51 -5.38 -14.76
N MET A 118 -1.39 -4.71 -14.45
CA MET A 118 -0.30 -4.51 -15.39
C MET A 118 0.36 -5.84 -15.82
N GLN A 119 0.56 -6.77 -14.90
CA GLN A 119 1.12 -8.10 -15.20
C GLN A 119 0.15 -8.95 -16.04
N GLU A 120 -1.15 -8.87 -15.77
CA GLU A 120 -2.15 -9.52 -16.63
C GLU A 120 -2.11 -8.95 -18.04
N THR A 121 -2.11 -7.63 -18.19
CA THR A 121 -2.01 -6.95 -19.49
C THR A 121 -0.72 -7.32 -20.22
N ALA A 122 0.41 -7.35 -19.53
CA ALA A 122 1.69 -7.78 -20.10
C ALA A 122 1.63 -9.25 -20.56
N GLY A 123 0.92 -10.12 -19.83
CA GLY A 123 0.68 -11.50 -20.24
C GLY A 123 -0.05 -11.60 -21.58
N TYR A 124 -1.10 -10.78 -21.80
CA TYR A 124 -1.81 -10.71 -23.06
C TYR A 124 -0.94 -10.15 -24.20
N VAL A 125 -0.22 -9.05 -23.95
CA VAL A 125 0.67 -8.44 -24.95
C VAL A 125 1.77 -9.43 -25.38
N ASN A 126 2.38 -10.11 -24.42
CA ASN A 126 3.39 -11.12 -24.70
C ASN A 126 2.82 -12.32 -25.46
N ALA A 127 1.58 -12.75 -25.15
CA ALA A 127 0.91 -13.81 -25.88
C ALA A 127 0.69 -13.45 -27.36
N VAL A 128 0.19 -12.23 -27.63
CA VAL A 128 0.00 -11.72 -28.99
C VAL A 128 1.35 -11.60 -29.71
N GLY A 129 2.39 -11.06 -29.06
CA GLY A 129 3.73 -10.97 -29.60
C GLY A 129 4.32 -12.34 -29.96
N THR A 130 4.08 -13.35 -29.12
CA THR A 130 4.54 -14.73 -29.38
C THR A 130 3.85 -15.34 -30.60
N VAL A 131 2.54 -15.14 -30.75
CA VAL A 131 1.76 -15.63 -31.89
C VAL A 131 2.23 -14.95 -33.19
N LEU A 132 2.34 -13.63 -33.18
CA LEU A 132 2.79 -12.87 -34.36
C LEU A 132 4.27 -13.16 -34.70
N GLY A 133 5.17 -13.22 -33.73
CA GLY A 133 6.56 -13.55 -33.91
C GLY A 133 6.78 -14.99 -34.38
N GLY A 134 6.00 -15.94 -33.86
CA GLY A 134 6.03 -17.35 -34.25
C GLY A 134 5.55 -17.56 -35.67
N THR A 135 4.51 -16.86 -36.16
CA THR A 135 4.04 -16.92 -37.55
C THR A 135 5.05 -16.29 -38.51
N TYR A 136 5.71 -15.19 -38.12
CA TYR A 136 6.80 -14.58 -38.91
C TYR A 136 8.01 -15.50 -39.01
N GLY A 137 8.41 -16.16 -37.94
CA GLY A 137 9.49 -17.14 -37.92
C GLY A 137 9.18 -18.36 -38.79
N ALA A 138 7.95 -18.86 -38.78
CA ALA A 138 7.51 -19.97 -39.59
C ALA A 138 7.44 -19.61 -41.09
N MET A 139 7.00 -18.40 -41.43
CA MET A 139 7.01 -17.89 -42.80
C MET A 139 8.44 -17.75 -43.36
N ARG A 140 9.35 -17.26 -42.53
CA ARG A 140 10.78 -17.13 -42.93
C ARG A 140 11.48 -18.48 -43.09
N ALA A 141 11.16 -19.45 -42.24
CA ALA A 141 11.69 -20.81 -42.35
C ALA A 141 11.20 -21.55 -43.59
N ASN A 142 9.99 -21.23 -44.12
CA ASN A 142 9.42 -21.80 -45.34
C ASN A 142 9.80 -21.04 -46.62
N GLY A 143 10.77 -20.17 -46.59
CA GLY A 143 11.31 -19.54 -47.79
C GLY A 143 10.51 -18.36 -48.36
N TRP A 144 9.50 -17.86 -47.64
CA TRP A 144 8.76 -16.67 -48.04
C TRP A 144 9.59 -15.41 -47.70
N ARG A 145 10.33 -14.92 -48.69
CA ARG A 145 11.03 -13.64 -48.61
C ARG A 145 10.02 -12.51 -48.81
N THR A 146 9.33 -12.11 -47.77
CA THR A 146 8.63 -10.83 -47.76
C THR A 146 9.61 -9.77 -47.29
N ALA A 147 9.94 -8.82 -48.17
CA ALA A 147 10.60 -7.57 -47.80
C ALA A 147 9.58 -6.76 -46.97
N GLY A 148 9.65 -6.86 -45.66
CA GLY A 148 8.88 -6.05 -44.73
C GLY A 148 9.82 -5.22 -43.86
N PRO A 149 9.42 -3.98 -43.44
CA PRO A 149 10.27 -3.12 -42.64
C PRO A 149 10.61 -3.81 -41.31
N GLY A 150 11.92 -3.85 -41.01
CA GLY A 150 12.44 -4.49 -39.82
C GLY A 150 11.85 -3.87 -38.52
N PHE A 151 11.01 -4.63 -37.85
CA PHE A 151 10.74 -4.42 -36.44
C PHE A 151 11.90 -5.09 -35.66
N SER A 152 12.94 -4.34 -35.37
CA SER A 152 13.95 -4.76 -34.40
C SER A 152 13.33 -4.54 -33.01
N GLY A 153 12.61 -5.55 -32.52
CA GLY A 153 12.16 -5.62 -31.18
C GLY A 153 13.32 -5.74 -30.20
N THR A 154 13.19 -5.08 -29.08
CA THR A 154 14.03 -5.09 -27.89
C THR A 154 15.24 -4.17 -27.92
N GLN A 155 14.98 -2.87 -27.96
CA GLN A 155 15.88 -1.96 -27.28
C GLN A 155 15.45 -1.93 -25.82
N ALA A 156 16.21 -2.58 -24.96
CA ALA A 156 16.07 -2.41 -23.53
C ALA A 156 16.18 -0.91 -23.20
N PRO A 157 15.34 -0.36 -22.32
CA PRO A 157 15.48 1.03 -21.93
C PRO A 157 16.88 1.23 -21.38
N ALA A 158 17.58 2.27 -21.89
CA ALA A 158 18.88 2.67 -21.41
C ALA A 158 18.82 2.87 -19.88
N PRO A 159 19.86 2.46 -19.14
CA PRO A 159 19.90 2.69 -17.72
C PRO A 159 19.78 4.20 -17.47
N VAL A 160 18.84 4.57 -16.58
CA VAL A 160 18.67 5.94 -16.13
C VAL A 160 19.97 6.33 -15.43
N GLU A 161 20.76 7.21 -16.04
CA GLU A 161 21.89 7.83 -15.36
C GLU A 161 21.36 8.57 -14.12
N THR A 162 21.64 8.01 -12.96
CA THR A 162 21.47 8.71 -11.68
C THR A 162 22.48 9.84 -11.66
N ARG A 163 22.00 11.04 -12.00
CA ARG A 163 22.77 12.27 -11.83
C ARG A 163 23.00 12.46 -10.34
N THR A 164 24.20 12.16 -9.88
CA THR A 164 24.67 12.53 -8.54
C THR A 164 24.59 14.04 -8.43
N ILE A 165 23.73 14.54 -7.56
CA ILE A 165 23.71 15.95 -7.20
C ILE A 165 24.87 16.15 -6.24
N ASP A 166 25.96 16.75 -6.71
CA ASP A 166 27.08 17.20 -5.87
C ASP A 166 26.53 18.24 -4.90
N TYR A 167 26.47 17.85 -3.62
CA TYR A 167 26.19 18.76 -2.52
C TYR A 167 27.37 19.70 -2.35
N ILE A 168 27.20 20.96 -2.69
CA ILE A 168 28.17 22.03 -2.41
C ILE A 168 27.87 22.54 -0.99
N PRO A 169 28.75 22.31 0.01
CA PRO A 169 28.56 22.92 1.32
C PRO A 169 28.88 24.41 1.23
N GLY A 170 27.97 25.21 1.79
CA GLY A 170 27.92 26.65 1.70
C GLY A 170 29.13 27.42 2.22
N ARG A 171 29.24 28.62 1.68
CA ARG A 171 29.89 29.78 2.30
C ARG A 171 28.85 30.60 3.05
#